data_d38648036c448f1b5ab6b7dab7b4712f
#
_entry.id   d38648036c448f1b5ab6b7dab7b4712f
#
_cell.length_a   1.000
_cell.length_b   1.000
_cell.length_c   1.000
_cell.angle_alpha   90.00
_cell.angle_beta   90.00
_cell.angle_gamma   90.00
#
_symmetry.space_group_name_H-M   'P 1'
#
loop_
_entity.id
_entity.type
_entity.pdbx_description
1 polymer ?
#
loop_
_entity_poly.entity_id
_entity_poly.type
_entity_poly.pdbx_seq_one_letter_code
_entity_poly.pdbx_strand_id
1 'polypeptide(L)'
;QMLRTVPQPGGWRLGPMLAAGLTLLHYDGFRACPTLPALKARLTAQWPEQWRDGIHVLVSQRDDGSLVLGDSHEYGREFALEVDAGLEPRILDYLATFFRPAAPAIAARWTGTYAQRTDGGFGWVEVVDRRTTIVTGFGGAGMTLSMGAAEHVLDCLLAGRDPAPRFAG
;
A
#
# COMPACT_ATOMS: atom_id res chain seq x y z
N GLN A 1 7.34 -5.12 2.21
CA GLN A 1 8.49 -5.30 1.31
C GLN A 1 8.06 -5.13 -0.13
N MET A 2 8.90 -4.45 -0.91
CA MET A 2 8.69 -4.14 -2.33
C MET A 2 9.82 -4.72 -3.18
N LEU A 3 9.53 -4.99 -4.45
CA LEU A 3 10.47 -5.50 -5.43
C LEU A 3 10.49 -4.59 -6.67
N ARG A 4 11.62 -4.55 -7.38
CA ARG A 4 11.72 -3.90 -8.69
C ARG A 4 12.45 -4.81 -9.67
N THR A 5 11.87 -4.98 -10.86
CA THR A 5 12.51 -5.74 -11.93
C THR A 5 13.58 -4.93 -12.65
N VAL A 6 14.36 -5.59 -13.50
CA VAL A 6 15.08 -4.92 -14.59
C VAL A 6 14.07 -4.27 -15.57
N PRO A 7 14.49 -3.31 -16.41
CA PRO A 7 13.63 -2.76 -17.46
C PRO A 7 13.07 -3.84 -18.40
N GLN A 8 11.80 -3.69 -18.78
CA GLN A 8 11.17 -4.62 -19.73
C GLN A 8 11.67 -4.35 -21.15
N PRO A 9 11.88 -5.41 -21.96
CA PRO A 9 12.48 -5.27 -23.28
C PRO A 9 11.56 -4.62 -24.31
N GLY A 10 12.14 -4.17 -25.43
CA GLY A 10 11.39 -3.74 -26.62
C GLY A 10 10.54 -2.48 -26.44
N GLY A 11 10.81 -1.66 -25.43
CA GLY A 11 10.00 -0.46 -25.18
C GLY A 11 8.56 -0.74 -24.76
N TRP A 12 8.27 -2.00 -24.37
CA TRP A 12 6.94 -2.40 -23.89
C TRP A 12 6.44 -1.55 -22.71
N ARG A 13 5.16 -1.20 -22.74
CA ARG A 13 4.51 -0.39 -21.71
C ARG A 13 3.31 -1.13 -21.12
N LEU A 14 3.24 -1.14 -19.78
CA LEU A 14 2.13 -1.73 -19.05
C LEU A 14 0.83 -0.93 -19.23
N GLY A 15 0.94 0.39 -19.37
CA GLY A 15 -0.23 1.28 -19.37
C GLY A 15 -0.81 1.47 -17.97
N PRO A 16 -1.93 0.82 -17.64
CA PRO A 16 -2.54 0.93 -16.32
C PRO A 16 -1.74 0.18 -15.25
N MET A 17 -1.87 0.59 -14.00
CA MET A 17 -1.46 -0.22 -12.86
C MET A 17 -2.36 -1.44 -12.74
N LEU A 18 -1.77 -2.61 -12.44
CA LEU A 18 -2.51 -3.84 -12.15
C LEU A 18 -2.66 -4.00 -10.64
N ALA A 19 -3.81 -4.51 -10.21
CA ALA A 19 -4.09 -4.85 -8.81
C ALA A 19 -4.66 -6.28 -8.73
N ALA A 20 -4.03 -7.13 -7.93
CA ALA A 20 -4.49 -8.49 -7.70
C ALA A 20 -5.69 -8.58 -6.76
N GLY A 21 -6.37 -9.72 -6.72
CA GLY A 21 -7.59 -9.90 -5.92
C GLY A 21 -7.42 -9.67 -4.42
N LEU A 22 -6.28 -10.06 -3.83
CA LEU A 22 -5.99 -9.81 -2.41
C LEU A 22 -5.92 -8.31 -2.07
N THR A 23 -5.62 -7.45 -3.05
CA THR A 23 -5.64 -5.99 -2.89
C THR A 23 -7.03 -5.47 -2.47
N LEU A 24 -8.11 -6.10 -2.93
CA LEU A 24 -9.48 -5.76 -2.54
C LEU A 24 -9.76 -6.02 -1.05
N LEU A 25 -9.02 -6.93 -0.44
CA LEU A 25 -9.14 -7.24 0.98
C LEU A 25 -8.27 -6.32 1.86
N HIS A 26 -7.27 -5.70 1.26
CA HIS A 26 -6.30 -4.86 1.96
C HIS A 26 -6.84 -3.46 2.23
N TYR A 27 -7.50 -2.86 1.25
CA TYR A 27 -7.96 -1.47 1.35
C TYR A 27 -9.38 -1.35 1.90
N ASP A 28 -9.55 -0.52 2.91
CA ASP A 28 -10.80 -0.27 3.62
C ASP A 28 -11.91 0.28 2.74
N GLY A 29 -11.58 0.92 1.63
CA GLY A 29 -12.56 1.45 0.68
C GLY A 29 -13.54 0.39 0.13
N PHE A 30 -13.18 -0.89 0.19
CA PHE A 30 -14.04 -1.99 -0.26
C PHE A 30 -14.91 -2.58 0.85
N ARG A 31 -14.76 -2.16 2.12
CA ARG A 31 -15.53 -2.70 3.27
C ARG A 31 -17.04 -2.62 3.10
N ALA A 32 -17.53 -1.60 2.40
CA ALA A 32 -18.96 -1.43 2.15
C ALA A 32 -19.53 -2.40 1.09
N CYS A 33 -18.67 -3.16 0.38
CA CYS A 33 -19.13 -4.10 -0.64
C CYS A 33 -19.76 -5.35 0.00
N PRO A 34 -21.06 -5.65 -0.24
CA PRO A 34 -21.73 -6.77 0.42
C PRO A 34 -21.16 -8.14 0.05
N THR A 35 -20.45 -8.25 -1.07
CA THR A 35 -19.80 -9.49 -1.52
C THR A 35 -18.40 -9.69 -0.96
N LEU A 36 -17.82 -8.69 -0.27
CA LEU A 36 -16.45 -8.76 0.24
C LEU A 36 -16.22 -9.93 1.21
N PRO A 37 -17.14 -10.28 2.13
CA PRO A 37 -16.94 -11.42 3.04
C PRO A 37 -16.80 -12.76 2.30
N ALA A 38 -17.61 -12.99 1.26
CA ALA A 38 -17.51 -14.19 0.45
C ALA A 38 -16.21 -14.24 -0.38
N LEU A 39 -15.79 -13.10 -0.93
CA LEU A 39 -14.51 -12.97 -1.61
C LEU A 39 -13.35 -13.24 -0.66
N LYS A 40 -13.38 -12.70 0.55
CA LYS A 40 -12.36 -12.92 1.57
C LYS A 40 -12.24 -14.40 1.90
N ALA A 41 -13.33 -15.07 2.23
CA ALA A 41 -13.33 -16.50 2.53
C ALA A 41 -12.69 -17.33 1.41
N ARG A 42 -13.02 -17.04 0.15
CA ARG A 42 -12.45 -17.72 -1.01
C ARG A 42 -10.94 -17.44 -1.16
N LEU A 43 -10.53 -16.18 -1.15
CA LEU A 43 -9.14 -15.82 -1.42
C LEU A 43 -8.19 -16.23 -0.29
N THR A 44 -8.62 -16.15 0.97
CA THR A 44 -7.80 -16.59 2.11
C THR A 44 -7.64 -18.11 2.15
N ALA A 45 -8.65 -18.87 1.70
CA ALA A 45 -8.52 -20.31 1.54
C ALA A 45 -7.62 -20.71 0.34
N GLN A 46 -7.66 -19.93 -0.74
CA GLN A 46 -6.85 -20.19 -1.93
C GLN A 46 -5.38 -19.77 -1.75
N TRP A 47 -5.12 -18.71 -0.98
CA TRP A 47 -3.80 -18.09 -0.79
C TRP A 47 -3.49 -17.87 0.69
N PRO A 48 -3.43 -18.94 1.52
CA PRO A 48 -3.30 -18.83 2.97
C PRO A 48 -1.95 -18.23 3.40
N GLU A 49 -0.87 -18.56 2.71
CA GLU A 49 0.46 -18.03 3.02
C GLU A 49 0.57 -16.56 2.65
N GLN A 50 0.12 -16.18 1.46
CA GLN A 50 0.11 -14.79 1.02
C GLN A 50 -0.74 -13.92 1.94
N TRP A 51 -1.89 -14.44 2.38
CA TRP A 51 -2.75 -13.75 3.33
C TRP A 51 -2.06 -13.56 4.69
N ARG A 52 -1.44 -14.61 5.21
CA ARG A 52 -0.69 -14.56 6.49
C ARG A 52 0.44 -13.52 6.45
N ASP A 53 1.16 -13.44 5.34
CA ASP A 53 2.32 -12.56 5.16
C ASP A 53 1.90 -11.15 4.67
N GLY A 54 0.61 -10.84 4.68
CA GLY A 54 0.07 -9.55 4.24
C GLY A 54 0.37 -9.24 2.78
N ILE A 55 0.55 -10.27 1.93
CA ILE A 55 0.86 -10.09 0.52
C ILE A 55 -0.39 -9.73 -0.25
N HIS A 56 -0.35 -8.59 -0.91
CA HIS A 56 -1.24 -8.23 -2.01
C HIS A 56 -0.40 -7.57 -3.11
N VAL A 57 -0.61 -7.93 -4.36
CA VAL A 57 0.32 -7.49 -5.41
C VAL A 57 -0.31 -6.42 -6.29
N LEU A 58 0.36 -5.28 -6.32
CA LEU A 58 0.21 -4.23 -7.30
C LEU A 58 1.39 -4.27 -8.28
N VAL A 59 1.15 -3.91 -9.53
CA VAL A 59 2.20 -3.79 -10.56
C VAL A 59 2.09 -2.42 -11.19
N SER A 60 3.16 -1.64 -11.11
CA SER A 60 3.28 -0.38 -11.83
C SER A 60 4.58 -0.34 -12.62
N GLN A 61 4.62 0.43 -13.70
CA GLN A 61 5.81 0.59 -14.52
C GLN A 61 6.40 1.98 -14.34
N ARG A 62 7.72 2.03 -14.21
CA ARG A 62 8.51 3.27 -14.17
C ARG A 62 8.85 3.76 -15.58
N ASP A 63 9.34 4.98 -15.67
CA ASP A 63 9.76 5.59 -16.94
C ASP A 63 10.94 4.87 -17.59
N ASP A 64 11.83 4.27 -16.77
CA ASP A 64 12.96 3.45 -17.24
C ASP A 64 12.54 2.07 -17.76
N GLY A 65 11.23 1.77 -17.76
CA GLY A 65 10.66 0.49 -18.18
C GLY A 65 10.69 -0.62 -17.12
N SER A 66 11.32 -0.42 -15.95
CA SER A 66 11.29 -1.39 -14.87
C SER A 66 9.89 -1.46 -14.23
N LEU A 67 9.55 -2.61 -13.65
CA LEU A 67 8.30 -2.80 -12.92
C LEU A 67 8.54 -2.73 -11.42
N VAL A 68 7.69 -2.01 -10.72
CA VAL A 68 7.56 -2.06 -9.26
C VAL A 68 6.47 -3.05 -8.92
N LEU A 69 6.81 -4.03 -8.09
CA LEU A 69 5.97 -5.14 -7.69
C LEU A 69 5.84 -5.13 -6.17
N GLY A 70 4.72 -5.35 -5.67
CA GLY A 70 4.56 -5.48 -4.25
C GLY A 70 3.12 -5.43 -3.85
N ASP A 71 2.93 -5.62 -2.61
CA ASP A 71 3.90 -5.70 -1.51
C ASP A 71 3.50 -6.79 -0.51
N SER A 72 4.32 -6.95 0.53
CA SER A 72 3.98 -7.65 1.76
C SER A 72 3.92 -6.65 2.90
N HIS A 73 3.12 -6.94 3.95
CA HIS A 73 2.92 -6.07 5.09
C HIS A 73 3.16 -6.81 6.40
N GLU A 74 3.90 -6.18 7.28
CA GLU A 74 4.05 -6.56 8.66
C GLU A 74 3.54 -5.43 9.55
N TYR A 75 2.76 -5.77 10.57
CA TYR A 75 2.15 -4.80 11.48
C TYR A 75 2.64 -5.03 12.90
N GLY A 76 3.03 -3.97 13.57
CA GLY A 76 3.51 -4.07 14.95
C GLY A 76 4.22 -2.80 15.40
N ARG A 77 4.77 -2.86 16.61
CA ARG A 77 5.65 -1.81 17.14
C ARG A 77 7.13 -2.12 16.90
N GLU A 78 7.43 -3.40 16.75
CA GLU A 78 8.77 -3.93 16.48
C GLU A 78 8.68 -4.77 15.21
N PHE A 79 9.49 -4.49 14.23
CA PHE A 79 9.58 -5.19 12.95
C PHE A 79 11.01 -5.11 12.41
N ALA A 80 11.36 -6.09 11.59
CA ALA A 80 12.64 -6.10 10.92
C ALA A 80 12.69 -5.00 9.84
N LEU A 81 13.77 -4.23 9.82
CA LEU A 81 14.03 -3.26 8.75
C LEU A 81 14.68 -3.90 7.53
N GLU A 82 15.10 -5.14 7.66
CA GLU A 82 15.79 -5.90 6.64
C GLU A 82 14.80 -6.56 5.69
N VAL A 83 15.29 -6.82 4.48
CA VAL A 83 14.53 -7.54 3.46
C VAL A 83 14.47 -9.02 3.82
N ASP A 84 13.27 -9.58 3.91
CA ASP A 84 13.08 -11.04 4.05
C ASP A 84 13.12 -11.70 2.67
N ALA A 85 14.15 -12.52 2.44
CA ALA A 85 14.32 -13.26 1.20
C ALA A 85 13.23 -14.33 0.97
N GLY A 86 12.56 -14.79 2.03
CA GLY A 86 11.48 -15.77 1.95
C GLY A 86 10.17 -15.20 1.40
N LEU A 87 9.98 -13.88 1.43
CA LEU A 87 8.77 -13.23 0.91
C LEU A 87 8.79 -13.07 -0.61
N GLU A 88 9.96 -12.91 -1.22
CA GLU A 88 10.08 -12.71 -2.67
C GLU A 88 9.44 -13.85 -3.50
N PRO A 89 9.74 -15.13 -3.27
CA PRO A 89 9.11 -16.21 -4.01
C PRO A 89 7.58 -16.17 -3.91
N ARG A 90 7.02 -15.91 -2.72
CA ARG A 90 5.56 -15.85 -2.50
C ARG A 90 4.90 -14.68 -3.23
N ILE A 91 5.57 -13.52 -3.29
CA ILE A 91 5.11 -12.37 -4.07
C ILE A 91 5.12 -12.72 -5.56
N LEU A 92 6.18 -13.33 -6.07
CA LEU A 92 6.33 -13.69 -7.48
C LEU A 92 5.39 -14.83 -7.89
N ASP A 93 5.17 -15.82 -7.04
CA ASP A 93 4.20 -16.90 -7.29
C ASP A 93 2.78 -16.34 -7.39
N TYR A 94 2.40 -15.44 -6.51
CA TYR A 94 1.10 -14.80 -6.60
C TYR A 94 0.99 -13.88 -7.83
N LEU A 95 2.03 -13.10 -8.14
CA LEU A 95 2.10 -12.31 -9.38
C LEU A 95 1.87 -13.18 -10.62
N ALA A 96 2.53 -14.34 -10.71
CA ALA A 96 2.48 -15.22 -11.87
C ALA A 96 1.08 -15.75 -12.17
N THR A 97 0.13 -15.64 -11.25
CA THR A 97 -1.27 -16.07 -11.45
C THR A 97 -2.06 -15.14 -12.36
N PHE A 98 -1.66 -13.90 -12.50
CA PHE A 98 -2.38 -12.90 -13.30
C PHE A 98 -1.48 -12.08 -14.24
N PHE A 99 -0.15 -12.08 -14.00
CA PHE A 99 0.79 -11.34 -14.84
C PHE A 99 2.18 -11.97 -14.83
N ARG A 100 2.78 -12.06 -16.01
CA ARG A 100 4.14 -12.57 -16.20
C ARG A 100 4.97 -11.56 -16.98
N PRO A 101 5.91 -10.84 -16.34
CA PRO A 101 6.81 -9.93 -17.03
C PRO A 101 7.74 -10.68 -17.99
N ALA A 102 8.07 -10.05 -19.13
CA ALA A 102 8.99 -10.63 -20.10
C ALA A 102 10.42 -10.72 -19.54
N ALA A 103 10.83 -9.78 -18.71
CA ALA A 103 12.09 -9.77 -17.97
C ALA A 103 11.82 -9.78 -16.45
N PRO A 104 11.70 -10.97 -15.83
CA PRO A 104 11.29 -11.10 -14.42
C PRO A 104 12.42 -10.87 -13.41
N ALA A 105 13.67 -10.72 -13.84
CA ALA A 105 14.82 -10.58 -12.95
C ALA A 105 14.64 -9.39 -11.99
N ILE A 106 14.85 -9.62 -10.69
CA ILE A 106 14.71 -8.61 -9.65
C ILE A 106 16.02 -7.83 -9.51
N ALA A 107 15.94 -6.52 -9.79
CA ALA A 107 17.06 -5.59 -9.71
C ALA A 107 17.20 -4.90 -8.35
N ALA A 108 16.10 -4.76 -7.60
CA ALA A 108 16.12 -4.12 -6.28
C ALA A 108 15.02 -4.67 -5.36
N ARG A 109 15.32 -4.60 -4.07
CA ARG A 109 14.43 -4.96 -2.95
C ARG A 109 14.55 -3.89 -1.89
N TRP A 110 13.44 -3.51 -1.26
CA TRP A 110 13.46 -2.55 -0.16
C TRP A 110 12.26 -2.75 0.75
N THR A 111 12.36 -2.21 1.94
CA THR A 111 11.25 -2.05 2.88
C THR A 111 10.92 -0.57 3.05
N GLY A 112 9.68 -0.28 3.41
CA GLY A 112 9.23 1.05 3.78
C GLY A 112 8.43 0.96 5.07
N THR A 113 8.67 1.90 5.98
CA THR A 113 7.99 1.96 7.27
C THR A 113 7.14 3.21 7.33
N TYR A 114 5.89 3.06 7.76
CA TYR A 114 4.96 4.17 7.91
C TYR A 114 3.98 3.94 9.06
N ALA A 115 3.47 5.03 9.61
CA ALA A 115 2.49 4.97 10.67
C ALA A 115 1.10 4.62 10.13
N GLN A 116 0.40 3.73 10.84
CA GLN A 116 -0.98 3.39 10.60
C GLN A 116 -1.76 3.45 11.91
N ARG A 117 -2.99 3.94 11.86
CA ARG A 117 -3.90 3.92 13.00
C ARG A 117 -4.43 2.52 13.25
N THR A 118 -4.66 2.19 14.52
CA THR A 118 -5.21 0.89 14.95
C THR A 118 -6.67 0.97 15.38
N ASP A 119 -7.24 2.19 15.44
CA ASP A 119 -8.61 2.47 15.89
C ASP A 119 -9.62 2.66 14.75
N GLY A 120 -9.20 2.41 13.51
CA GLY A 120 -10.05 2.50 12.31
C GLY A 120 -10.10 3.88 11.67
N GLY A 121 -9.51 4.91 12.27
CA GLY A 121 -9.35 6.22 11.63
C GLY A 121 -8.33 6.15 10.48
N PHE A 122 -8.47 7.05 9.50
CA PHE A 122 -7.63 7.00 8.29
C PHE A 122 -6.51 8.05 8.27
N GLY A 123 -6.26 8.75 9.36
CA GLY A 123 -5.20 9.73 9.51
C GLY A 123 -5.19 10.31 10.92
N TRP A 124 -4.14 11.03 11.24
CA TRP A 124 -3.97 11.73 12.50
C TRP A 124 -3.51 13.15 12.25
N VAL A 125 -4.15 14.11 12.87
CA VAL A 125 -3.76 15.52 12.87
C VAL A 125 -3.63 16.01 14.29
N GLU A 126 -2.48 16.60 14.60
CA GLU A 126 -2.19 17.20 15.90
C GLU A 126 -1.64 18.61 15.71
N VAL A 127 -2.31 19.59 16.24
CA VAL A 127 -1.83 20.97 16.30
C VAL A 127 -1.00 21.12 17.57
N VAL A 128 0.31 21.01 17.46
CA VAL A 128 1.25 21.06 18.59
C VAL A 128 1.35 22.47 19.14
N ASP A 129 1.49 23.44 18.25
CA ASP A 129 1.56 24.87 18.58
C ASP A 129 1.15 25.73 17.35
N ARG A 130 1.30 27.06 17.48
CA ARG A 130 0.92 28.00 16.39
C ARG A 130 1.71 27.85 15.10
N ARG A 131 2.81 27.12 15.08
CA ARG A 131 3.73 26.96 13.94
C ARG A 131 3.89 25.52 13.48
N THR A 132 3.43 24.56 14.31
CA THR A 132 3.70 23.16 14.11
C THR A 132 2.40 22.35 14.12
N THR A 133 2.12 21.71 13.02
CA THR A 133 1.01 20.73 12.90
C THR A 133 1.57 19.44 12.35
N ILE A 134 1.30 18.33 13.02
CA ILE A 134 1.69 16.98 12.60
C ILE A 134 0.51 16.36 11.86
N VAL A 135 0.77 15.83 10.67
CA VAL A 135 -0.21 15.10 9.87
C VAL A 135 0.41 13.75 9.47
N THR A 136 -0.19 12.64 9.92
CA THR A 136 0.38 11.29 9.75
C THR A 136 -0.70 10.21 9.86
N GLY A 137 -0.29 8.92 9.86
CA GLY A 137 -1.17 7.79 10.17
C GLY A 137 -2.08 7.33 9.04
N PHE A 138 -1.79 7.70 7.79
CA PHE A 138 -2.59 7.32 6.61
C PHE A 138 -2.33 5.89 6.12
N GLY A 139 -1.46 5.14 6.78
CA GLY A 139 -1.09 3.80 6.32
C GLY A 139 -0.54 3.82 4.89
N GLY A 140 -0.80 2.76 4.14
CA GLY A 140 -0.37 2.63 2.73
C GLY A 140 -1.01 3.63 1.76
N ALA A 141 -2.03 4.38 2.18
CA ALA A 141 -2.70 5.38 1.34
C ALA A 141 -2.11 6.80 1.46
N GLY A 142 -1.05 6.98 2.27
CA GLY A 142 -0.49 8.29 2.56
C GLY A 142 -0.09 9.09 1.33
N MET A 143 0.56 8.45 0.37
CA MET A 143 0.99 9.12 -0.87
C MET A 143 -0.20 9.65 -1.71
N THR A 144 -1.29 8.90 -1.75
CA THR A 144 -2.51 9.29 -2.47
C THR A 144 -3.29 10.40 -1.75
N LEU A 145 -3.36 10.34 -0.41
CA LEU A 145 -4.19 11.21 0.38
C LEU A 145 -3.47 12.49 0.84
N SER A 146 -2.14 12.53 0.82
CA SER A 146 -1.34 13.59 1.44
C SER A 146 -1.68 14.99 0.93
N MET A 147 -1.90 15.17 -0.36
CA MET A 147 -2.20 16.49 -0.95
C MET A 147 -3.56 17.01 -0.47
N GLY A 148 -4.61 16.18 -0.56
CA GLY A 148 -5.95 16.57 -0.10
C GLY A 148 -6.01 16.74 1.43
N ALA A 149 -5.25 15.95 2.17
CA ALA A 149 -5.12 16.11 3.62
C ALA A 149 -4.44 17.44 3.99
N ALA A 150 -3.34 17.78 3.31
CA ALA A 150 -2.64 19.04 3.53
C ALA A 150 -3.51 20.24 3.20
N GLU A 151 -4.22 20.23 2.07
CA GLU A 151 -5.16 21.27 1.68
C GLU A 151 -6.24 21.47 2.76
N HIS A 152 -6.90 20.37 3.18
CA HIS A 152 -7.91 20.44 4.23
C HIS A 152 -7.39 21.01 5.55
N VAL A 153 -6.21 20.56 6.00
CA VAL A 153 -5.59 21.02 7.24
C VAL A 153 -5.28 22.51 7.16
N LEU A 154 -4.68 22.97 6.07
CA LEU A 154 -4.36 24.38 5.86
C LEU A 154 -5.63 25.25 5.84
N ASP A 155 -6.68 24.84 5.13
CA ASP A 155 -7.94 25.57 5.07
C ASP A 155 -8.59 25.69 6.45
N CYS A 156 -8.54 24.63 7.26
CA CYS A 156 -9.04 24.69 8.64
C CYS A 156 -8.23 25.65 9.49
N LEU A 157 -6.90 25.56 9.47
CA LEU A 157 -6.01 26.41 10.27
C LEU A 157 -6.15 27.88 9.88
N LEU A 158 -6.22 28.20 8.59
CA LEU A 158 -6.41 29.56 8.09
C LEU A 158 -7.78 30.13 8.49
N ALA A 159 -8.79 29.29 8.60
CA ALA A 159 -10.14 29.67 9.03
C ALA A 159 -10.33 29.61 10.57
N GLY A 160 -9.28 29.33 11.35
CA GLY A 160 -9.35 29.18 12.81
C GLY A 160 -10.18 27.98 13.27
N ARG A 161 -10.31 26.95 12.44
CA ARG A 161 -11.06 25.70 12.74
C ARG A 161 -10.11 24.56 13.08
N ASP A 162 -10.59 23.63 13.90
CA ASP A 162 -9.87 22.38 14.17
C ASP A 162 -9.94 21.44 12.96
N PRO A 163 -8.81 20.99 12.39
CA PRO A 163 -8.79 20.04 11.28
C PRO A 163 -9.01 18.57 11.68
N ALA A 164 -8.83 18.23 12.97
CA ALA A 164 -8.79 16.85 13.44
C ALA A 164 -10.09 16.05 13.25
N PRO A 165 -11.32 16.61 13.37
CA PRO A 165 -12.55 15.82 13.27
C PRO A 165 -12.73 15.05 11.95
N ARG A 166 -12.16 15.51 10.86
CA ARG A 166 -12.25 14.81 9.56
C ARG A 166 -11.45 13.51 9.52
N PHE A 167 -10.46 13.36 10.38
CA PHE A 167 -9.55 12.21 10.44
C PHE A 167 -9.91 11.23 11.56
N ALA A 168 -10.87 11.58 12.41
CA ALA A 168 -11.42 10.67 13.40
C ALA A 168 -12.21 9.55 12.69
N GLY A 169 -12.06 8.32 13.15
CA GLY A 169 -12.81 7.16 12.68
C GLY A 169 -14.22 7.10 13.29
#